data_7036a4434f933dde3646461168b9b113
#
_entry.id   7036a4434f933dde3646461168b9b113
#
_cell.length_a   1.000
_cell.length_b   1.000
_cell.length_c   1.000
_cell.angle_alpha   90.00
_cell.angle_beta   90.00
_cell.angle_gamma   90.00
#
_symmetry.space_group_name_H-M   'P 1'
#
loop_
_entity.id
_entity.type
_entity.pdbx_description
1 polymer ?
#
loop_
_entity_poly.entity_id
_entity_poly.type
_entity_poly.pdbx_seq_one_letter_code
_entity_poly.pdbx_strand_id
1 'polypeptide(L)'
;RGGGWYEHHVLGSNYRLTEFQATILRCQLQRLPEQHERRSENARYLSSLLAPIPGIRLPYEDPRITSHAYHLFTFRYDPQAFGGRDIAALIQALTAEGVPCSSGYTPLYKEKLFARVAAREGAWCQAGRRIDYPNLSLPVTEQVCRDTIWLFHTLLLDTKNGMDDIAAALAKIQRAWA
;
A
#
# COMPACT_ATOMS: atom_id res chain seq x y z
N ARG A 1 -19.51 9.53 13.57
CA ARG A 1 -18.55 9.49 12.46
C ARG A 1 -17.79 10.80 12.44
N GLY A 2 -16.67 10.89 13.08
CA GLY A 2 -15.80 12.06 13.15
C GLY A 2 -14.42 11.53 13.47
N GLY A 3 -13.76 10.97 12.51
CA GLY A 3 -12.40 10.50 12.60
C GLY A 3 -11.75 10.68 11.24
N GLY A 4 -10.45 10.84 11.23
CA GLY A 4 -9.66 10.88 10.01
C GLY A 4 -9.81 9.60 9.20
N TRP A 5 -9.39 9.65 7.96
CA TRP A 5 -9.28 8.46 7.11
C TRP A 5 -8.39 7.40 7.80
N TYR A 6 -8.84 6.13 7.80
CA TYR A 6 -8.11 5.00 8.39
C TYR A 6 -7.93 5.05 9.93
N GLU A 7 -8.99 5.42 10.67
CA GLU A 7 -9.02 5.31 12.13
C GLU A 7 -9.90 4.14 12.59
N HIS A 8 -9.36 3.33 13.50
CA HIS A 8 -10.05 2.15 14.04
C HIS A 8 -10.38 2.39 15.53
N HIS A 9 -11.65 2.47 15.86
CA HIS A 9 -12.13 2.77 17.21
C HIS A 9 -12.76 1.58 17.91
N VAL A 10 -13.27 0.61 17.17
CA VAL A 10 -14.04 -0.53 17.69
C VAL A 10 -13.59 -1.80 17.00
N LEU A 11 -13.35 -2.84 17.81
CA LEU A 11 -13.13 -4.19 17.30
C LEU A 11 -14.46 -4.76 16.82
N GLY A 12 -14.53 -5.15 15.56
CA GLY A 12 -15.74 -5.70 14.96
C GLY A 12 -15.44 -6.41 13.65
N SER A 13 -16.40 -7.18 13.19
CA SER A 13 -16.34 -7.90 11.93
C SER A 13 -17.34 -7.33 10.95
N ASN A 14 -17.04 -7.45 9.66
CA ASN A 14 -17.89 -6.92 8.59
C ASN A 14 -18.60 -8.08 7.85
N TYR A 15 -19.52 -8.76 8.53
CA TYR A 15 -20.31 -9.87 7.98
C TYR A 15 -21.61 -9.35 7.38
N ARG A 16 -21.57 -8.78 6.18
CA ARG A 16 -22.75 -8.20 5.54
C ARG A 16 -22.73 -8.30 4.01
N LEU A 17 -22.46 -9.48 3.49
CA LEU A 17 -22.56 -9.70 2.05
C LEU A 17 -24.03 -9.84 1.65
N THR A 18 -24.50 -8.97 0.75
CA THR A 18 -25.84 -9.08 0.16
C THR A 18 -25.82 -9.93 -1.10
N GLU A 19 -26.99 -10.42 -1.55
CA GLU A 19 -27.11 -11.18 -2.81
C GLU A 19 -26.67 -10.37 -4.03
N PHE A 20 -26.95 -9.05 -4.05
CA PHE A 20 -26.46 -8.16 -5.10
C PHE A 20 -24.93 -8.12 -5.15
N GLN A 21 -24.29 -7.97 -4.00
CA GLN A 21 -22.83 -8.01 -3.92
C GLN A 21 -22.28 -9.37 -4.34
N ALA A 22 -22.91 -10.46 -3.93
CA ALA A 22 -22.51 -11.81 -4.31
C ALA A 22 -22.62 -12.03 -5.84
N THR A 23 -23.69 -11.52 -6.46
CA THR A 23 -23.87 -11.61 -7.91
C THR A 23 -22.79 -10.83 -8.67
N ILE A 24 -22.49 -9.60 -8.24
CA ILE A 24 -21.40 -8.80 -8.83
C ILE A 24 -20.05 -9.52 -8.66
N LEU A 25 -19.78 -10.06 -7.48
CA LEU A 25 -18.52 -10.80 -7.22
C LEU A 25 -18.40 -12.04 -8.11
N ARG A 26 -19.47 -12.78 -8.35
CA ARG A 26 -19.46 -13.92 -9.28
C ARG A 26 -19.08 -13.51 -10.70
N CYS A 27 -19.62 -12.40 -11.19
CA CYS A 27 -19.24 -11.84 -12.49
C CYS A 27 -17.77 -11.40 -12.52
N GLN A 28 -17.28 -10.77 -11.45
CA GLN A 28 -15.89 -10.35 -11.35
C GLN A 28 -14.91 -11.52 -11.28
N LEU A 29 -15.29 -12.61 -10.60
CA LEU A 29 -14.47 -13.83 -10.55
C LEU A 29 -14.20 -14.45 -11.93
N GLN A 30 -15.14 -14.33 -12.86
CA GLN A 30 -14.93 -14.82 -14.24
C GLN A 30 -13.84 -14.05 -14.99
N ARG A 31 -13.64 -12.77 -14.65
CA ARG A 31 -12.64 -11.88 -15.27
C ARG A 31 -11.29 -11.92 -14.53
N LEU A 32 -11.28 -12.47 -13.32
CA LEU A 32 -10.13 -12.41 -12.43
C LEU A 32 -8.85 -13.05 -13.02
N PRO A 33 -8.90 -14.24 -13.69
CA PRO A 33 -7.70 -14.85 -14.23
C PRO A 33 -6.97 -13.95 -15.23
N GLU A 34 -7.68 -13.43 -16.24
CA GLU A 34 -7.12 -12.53 -17.26
C GLU A 34 -6.59 -11.23 -16.65
N GLN A 35 -7.39 -10.63 -15.75
CA GLN A 35 -6.97 -9.40 -15.07
C GLN A 35 -5.77 -9.63 -14.15
N HIS A 36 -5.68 -10.79 -13.54
CA HIS A 36 -4.55 -11.14 -12.69
C HIS A 36 -3.26 -11.29 -13.49
N GLU A 37 -3.32 -11.97 -14.63
CA GLU A 37 -2.19 -12.11 -15.53
C GLU A 37 -1.69 -10.75 -16.01
N ARG A 38 -2.58 -9.89 -16.51
CA ARG A 38 -2.26 -8.52 -16.93
C ARG A 38 -1.62 -7.71 -15.80
N ARG A 39 -2.18 -7.74 -14.58
CA ARG A 39 -1.58 -7.05 -13.43
C ARG A 39 -0.17 -7.57 -13.13
N SER A 40 0.03 -8.87 -13.18
CA SER A 40 1.33 -9.48 -12.91
C SER A 40 2.39 -9.13 -13.95
N GLU A 41 2.02 -9.07 -15.23
CA GLU A 41 2.91 -8.64 -16.30
C GLU A 41 3.26 -7.16 -16.18
N ASN A 42 2.26 -6.31 -15.98
CA ASN A 42 2.45 -4.87 -15.84
C ASN A 42 3.21 -4.52 -14.57
N ALA A 43 2.99 -5.22 -13.45
CA ALA A 43 3.75 -5.02 -12.23
C ALA A 43 5.24 -5.34 -12.43
N ARG A 44 5.56 -6.47 -13.09
CA ARG A 44 6.96 -6.81 -13.42
C ARG A 44 7.59 -5.79 -14.36
N TYR A 45 6.85 -5.36 -15.38
CA TYR A 45 7.32 -4.36 -16.33
C TYR A 45 7.55 -3.01 -15.62
N LEU A 46 6.58 -2.51 -14.86
CA LEU A 46 6.73 -1.28 -14.09
C LEU A 46 7.89 -1.36 -13.09
N SER A 47 8.06 -2.49 -12.41
CA SER A 47 9.20 -2.71 -11.53
C SER A 47 10.54 -2.53 -12.26
N SER A 48 10.67 -3.07 -13.48
CA SER A 48 11.89 -2.91 -14.28
C SER A 48 12.18 -1.45 -14.68
N LEU A 49 11.13 -0.66 -14.90
CA LEU A 49 11.24 0.77 -15.22
C LEU A 49 11.57 1.63 -13.99
N LEU A 50 11.06 1.26 -12.82
CA LEU A 50 11.26 2.01 -11.58
C LEU A 50 12.60 1.71 -10.91
N ALA A 51 13.11 0.50 -11.06
CA ALA A 51 14.36 0.06 -10.41
C ALA A 51 15.58 0.98 -10.65
N PRO A 52 15.78 1.57 -11.85
CA PRO A 52 16.91 2.48 -12.09
C PRO A 52 16.71 3.89 -11.53
N ILE A 53 15.51 4.27 -11.05
CA ILE A 53 15.24 5.63 -10.57
C ILE A 53 15.87 5.81 -9.18
N PRO A 54 16.79 6.78 -8.99
CA PRO A 54 17.43 7.00 -7.69
C PRO A 54 16.40 7.26 -6.59
N GLY A 55 16.60 6.64 -5.42
CA GLY A 55 15.71 6.81 -4.27
C GLY A 55 14.43 5.99 -4.30
N ILE A 56 14.18 5.22 -5.35
CA ILE A 56 13.08 4.25 -5.40
C ILE A 56 13.60 2.86 -5.01
N ARG A 57 12.89 2.21 -4.10
CA ARG A 57 13.20 0.86 -3.65
C ARG A 57 11.96 -0.02 -3.77
N LEU A 58 12.06 -1.05 -4.58
CA LEU A 58 11.01 -2.04 -4.75
C LEU A 58 11.00 -3.05 -3.60
N PRO A 59 9.84 -3.64 -3.26
CA PRO A 59 9.77 -4.74 -2.31
C PRO A 59 10.61 -5.93 -2.77
N TYR A 60 11.13 -6.69 -1.82
CA TYR A 60 11.74 -7.98 -2.10
C TYR A 60 10.66 -8.97 -2.55
N GLU A 61 10.89 -9.62 -3.69
CA GLU A 61 10.04 -10.71 -4.16
C GLU A 61 10.59 -12.04 -3.64
N ASP A 62 9.87 -12.67 -2.73
CA ASP A 62 10.25 -13.98 -2.21
C ASP A 62 9.96 -15.05 -3.29
N PRO A 63 10.95 -15.87 -3.69
CA PRO A 63 10.77 -16.88 -4.72
C PRO A 63 9.76 -17.99 -4.35
N ARG A 64 9.34 -18.07 -3.10
CA ARG A 64 8.27 -18.98 -2.66
C ARG A 64 6.87 -18.46 -2.99
N ILE A 65 6.74 -17.20 -3.37
CA ILE A 65 5.46 -16.62 -3.79
C ILE A 65 5.16 -17.15 -5.20
N THR A 66 4.16 -17.99 -5.30
CA THR A 66 3.72 -18.56 -6.58
C THR A 66 2.83 -17.61 -7.38
N SER A 67 2.10 -16.71 -6.68
CA SER A 67 1.20 -15.75 -7.29
C SER A 67 0.97 -14.57 -6.36
N HIS A 68 1.19 -13.35 -6.83
CA HIS A 68 0.94 -12.12 -6.09
C HIS A 68 -0.32 -11.44 -6.62
N ALA A 69 -1.29 -11.16 -5.76
CA ALA A 69 -2.59 -10.59 -6.15
C ALA A 69 -2.52 -9.13 -6.63
N TYR A 70 -1.44 -8.43 -6.31
CA TYR A 70 -1.25 -6.99 -6.59
C TYR A 70 -2.49 -6.17 -6.24
N HIS A 71 -3.00 -6.36 -5.01
CA HIS A 71 -4.05 -5.48 -4.48
C HIS A 71 -3.61 -4.00 -4.50
N LEU A 72 -2.34 -3.78 -4.18
CA LEU A 72 -1.62 -2.53 -4.32
C LEU A 72 -0.25 -2.84 -4.93
N PHE A 73 0.23 -1.97 -5.80
CA PHE A 73 1.64 -1.94 -6.21
C PHE A 73 2.37 -0.97 -5.31
N THR A 74 3.38 -1.43 -4.60
CA THR A 74 4.07 -0.63 -3.59
C THR A 74 5.54 -0.41 -3.93
N PHE A 75 6.05 0.77 -3.60
CA PHE A 75 7.48 1.06 -3.62
C PHE A 75 7.83 2.01 -2.49
N ARG A 76 9.08 1.97 -2.05
CA ARG A 76 9.59 2.87 -1.02
C ARG A 76 10.28 4.06 -1.66
N TYR A 77 10.20 5.19 -0.97
CA TYR A 77 10.70 6.48 -1.38
C TYR A 77 11.78 6.97 -0.39
N ASP A 78 12.92 7.39 -0.93
CA ASP A 78 13.99 8.01 -0.16
C ASP A 78 14.02 9.52 -0.43
N PRO A 79 13.61 10.38 0.54
CA PRO A 79 13.58 11.82 0.35
C PRO A 79 14.92 12.44 -0.05
N GLN A 80 16.05 11.83 0.36
CA GLN A 80 17.37 12.39 0.05
C GLN A 80 17.67 12.40 -1.45
N ALA A 81 17.16 11.44 -2.18
CA ALA A 81 17.30 11.38 -3.64
C ALA A 81 16.34 12.33 -4.38
N PHE A 82 15.45 13.00 -3.64
CA PHE A 82 14.44 13.92 -4.18
C PHE A 82 14.53 15.30 -3.51
N GLY A 83 15.74 15.80 -3.25
CA GLY A 83 15.97 17.12 -2.68
C GLY A 83 15.42 17.33 -1.27
N GLY A 84 15.29 16.28 -0.48
CA GLY A 84 14.79 16.32 0.90
C GLY A 84 13.28 16.56 1.03
N ARG A 85 12.53 16.48 -0.07
CA ARG A 85 11.07 16.68 -0.05
C ARG A 85 10.36 15.51 0.63
N ASP A 86 9.26 15.79 1.29
CA ASP A 86 8.47 14.78 2.00
C ASP A 86 7.59 13.94 1.05
N ILE A 87 7.05 12.85 1.56
CA ILE A 87 6.19 11.94 0.80
C ILE A 87 4.90 12.60 0.32
N ALA A 88 4.39 13.59 1.07
CA ALA A 88 3.16 14.29 0.71
C ALA A 88 3.39 15.15 -0.55
N ALA A 89 4.54 15.81 -0.65
CA ALA A 89 4.92 16.56 -1.85
C ALA A 89 5.03 15.63 -3.08
N LEU A 90 5.63 14.44 -2.92
CA LEU A 90 5.73 13.47 -4.02
C LEU A 90 4.35 12.96 -4.48
N ILE A 91 3.45 12.67 -3.54
CA ILE A 91 2.07 12.26 -3.87
C ILE A 91 1.35 13.37 -4.63
N GLN A 92 1.48 14.62 -4.22
CA GLN A 92 0.90 15.76 -4.93
C GLN A 92 1.46 15.92 -6.34
N ALA A 93 2.78 15.79 -6.50
CA ALA A 93 3.42 15.87 -7.80
C ALA A 93 3.01 14.74 -8.74
N LEU A 94 2.98 13.49 -8.26
CA LEU A 94 2.51 12.33 -9.04
C LEU A 94 1.04 12.49 -9.43
N THR A 95 0.20 12.97 -8.52
CA THR A 95 -1.23 13.23 -8.80
C THR A 95 -1.38 14.31 -9.87
N ALA A 96 -0.56 15.36 -9.82
CA ALA A 96 -0.56 16.42 -10.82
C ALA A 96 -0.07 15.93 -12.20
N GLU A 97 0.79 14.93 -12.26
CA GLU A 97 1.19 14.23 -13.49
C GLU A 97 0.14 13.20 -13.96
N GLY A 98 -0.99 13.09 -13.28
CA GLY A 98 -2.07 12.15 -13.64
C GLY A 98 -1.90 10.74 -13.06
N VAL A 99 -0.97 10.51 -12.14
CA VAL A 99 -0.74 9.21 -11.49
C VAL A 99 -1.40 9.19 -10.10
N PRO A 100 -2.61 8.59 -9.94
CA PRO A 100 -3.26 8.49 -8.65
C PRO A 100 -2.51 7.52 -7.74
N CYS A 101 -2.06 8.03 -6.62
CA CYS A 101 -1.31 7.27 -5.63
C CYS A 101 -1.66 7.71 -4.20
N SER A 102 -1.17 6.98 -3.21
CA SER A 102 -1.31 7.36 -1.80
C SER A 102 -0.12 6.87 -0.98
N SER A 103 -0.03 7.32 0.27
CA SER A 103 1.01 6.90 1.20
C SER A 103 0.63 5.64 1.96
N GLY A 104 1.64 5.08 2.67
CA GLY A 104 1.49 3.93 3.54
C GLY A 104 0.49 4.13 4.67
N TYR A 105 0.24 3.06 5.38
CA TYR A 105 -0.69 3.02 6.50
C TYR A 105 -0.03 3.46 7.80
N THR A 106 -0.83 3.82 8.79
CA THR A 106 -0.37 3.92 10.18
C THR A 106 -0.03 2.53 10.72
N PRO A 107 1.06 2.35 11.49
CA PRO A 107 1.32 1.07 12.14
C PRO A 107 0.13 0.62 12.99
N LEU A 108 -0.43 -0.55 12.70
CA LEU A 108 -1.69 -0.99 13.31
C LEU A 108 -1.66 -0.98 14.84
N TYR A 109 -0.53 -1.35 15.44
CA TYR A 109 -0.42 -1.37 16.90
C TYR A 109 -0.50 0.03 17.56
N LYS A 110 -0.33 1.10 16.78
CA LYS A 110 -0.51 2.51 17.23
C LYS A 110 -1.95 2.99 17.12
N GLU A 111 -2.83 2.20 16.51
CA GLU A 111 -4.24 2.55 16.41
C GLU A 111 -4.92 2.58 17.78
N LYS A 112 -5.85 3.54 17.95
CA LYS A 112 -6.62 3.73 19.19
C LYS A 112 -7.33 2.45 19.65
N LEU A 113 -7.69 1.57 18.71
CA LEU A 113 -8.28 0.27 18.99
C LEU A 113 -7.37 -0.58 19.89
N PHE A 114 -6.09 -0.69 19.58
CA PHE A 114 -5.16 -1.54 20.32
C PHE A 114 -4.87 -1.00 21.73
N ALA A 115 -4.81 0.32 21.91
CA ALA A 115 -4.73 0.92 23.23
C ALA A 115 -5.95 0.57 24.11
N ARG A 116 -7.16 0.59 23.53
CA ARG A 116 -8.40 0.19 24.21
C ARG A 116 -8.48 -1.30 24.52
N VAL A 117 -7.99 -2.14 23.60
CA VAL A 117 -7.92 -3.61 23.80
C VAL A 117 -6.97 -3.93 24.92
N ALA A 118 -5.81 -3.28 24.99
CA ALA A 118 -4.85 -3.47 26.08
C ALA A 118 -5.41 -3.11 27.46
N ALA A 119 -6.33 -2.15 27.53
CA ALA A 119 -6.99 -1.74 28.78
C ALA A 119 -8.09 -2.70 29.25
N ARG A 120 -8.55 -3.64 28.42
CA ARG A 120 -9.59 -4.63 28.78
C ARG A 120 -8.93 -5.88 29.33
N GLU A 121 -9.34 -6.29 30.54
CA GLU A 121 -8.96 -7.57 31.13
C GLU A 121 -9.42 -8.72 30.25
N GLY A 122 -8.53 -9.68 29.97
CA GLY A 122 -8.83 -10.90 29.21
C GLY A 122 -8.84 -10.75 27.69
N ALA A 123 -8.63 -9.55 27.13
CA ALA A 123 -8.59 -9.38 25.68
C ALA A 123 -7.20 -9.74 25.12
N TRP A 124 -7.15 -10.77 24.28
CA TRP A 124 -6.01 -11.09 23.40
C TRP A 124 -4.68 -11.39 24.10
N CYS A 125 -4.71 -12.31 25.07
CA CYS A 125 -3.50 -12.89 25.63
C CYS A 125 -3.14 -14.17 24.87
N GLN A 126 -2.15 -14.14 24.02
CA GLN A 126 -1.52 -15.36 23.53
C GLN A 126 -0.60 -15.90 24.65
N ALA A 127 -0.87 -17.10 25.13
CA ALA A 127 -0.08 -17.76 26.18
C ALA A 127 0.09 -16.96 27.49
N GLY A 128 -0.93 -16.23 27.95
CA GLY A 128 -0.89 -15.49 29.21
C GLY A 128 0.00 -14.25 29.23
N ARG A 129 0.56 -13.83 28.09
CA ARG A 129 1.37 -12.61 27.99
C ARG A 129 0.51 -11.44 27.49
N ARG A 130 0.46 -10.40 28.31
CA ARG A 130 -0.13 -9.11 27.92
C ARG A 130 0.84 -8.38 26.96
N ILE A 131 0.34 -7.92 25.83
CA ILE A 131 1.12 -7.06 24.92
C ILE A 131 0.92 -5.61 25.34
N ASP A 132 2.00 -4.92 25.64
CA ASP A 132 1.98 -3.49 25.94
C ASP A 132 2.05 -2.69 24.63
N TYR A 133 0.92 -2.57 23.94
CA TYR A 133 0.83 -1.86 22.66
C TYR A 133 1.30 -0.40 22.74
N PRO A 134 0.97 0.39 23.78
CA PRO A 134 1.45 1.78 23.89
C PRO A 134 2.98 1.93 23.90
N ASN A 135 3.69 0.96 24.48
CA ASN A 135 5.15 0.98 24.58
C ASN A 135 5.83 0.10 23.53
N LEU A 136 5.06 -0.54 22.63
CA LEU A 136 5.62 -1.36 21.56
C LEU A 136 6.31 -0.47 20.53
N SER A 137 7.51 -0.86 20.11
CA SER A 137 8.24 -0.25 19.00
C SER A 137 8.60 -1.31 17.97
N LEU A 138 8.18 -1.08 16.74
CA LEU A 138 8.49 -1.90 15.57
C LEU A 138 9.12 -1.01 14.49
N PRO A 139 10.44 -0.71 14.61
CA PRO A 139 11.09 0.33 13.80
C PRO A 139 11.02 0.06 12.29
N VAL A 140 11.09 -1.19 11.86
CA VAL A 140 10.95 -1.56 10.44
C VAL A 140 9.53 -1.25 9.94
N THR A 141 8.50 -1.63 10.69
CA THR A 141 7.10 -1.33 10.35
C THR A 141 6.87 0.18 10.27
N GLU A 142 7.36 0.90 11.27
CA GLU A 142 7.23 2.34 11.32
C GLU A 142 7.92 3.03 10.14
N GLN A 143 9.11 2.55 9.75
CA GLN A 143 9.83 3.06 8.60
C GLN A 143 9.06 2.78 7.30
N VAL A 144 8.59 1.55 7.11
CA VAL A 144 7.80 1.18 5.91
C VAL A 144 6.54 2.03 5.82
N CYS A 145 5.83 2.27 6.92
CA CYS A 145 4.64 3.12 6.92
C CYS A 145 4.96 4.58 6.54
N ARG A 146 6.14 5.08 6.87
CA ARG A 146 6.54 6.47 6.55
C ARG A 146 6.95 6.68 5.09
N ASP A 147 7.61 5.70 4.48
CA ASP A 147 8.28 5.87 3.19
C ASP A 147 7.68 5.04 2.05
N THR A 148 6.56 4.36 2.28
CA THR A 148 5.88 3.58 1.24
C THR A 148 4.81 4.39 0.52
N ILE A 149 4.91 4.41 -0.81
CA ILE A 149 3.87 4.86 -1.73
C ILE A 149 3.24 3.62 -2.36
N TRP A 150 1.96 3.69 -2.65
CA TRP A 150 1.25 2.64 -3.33
C TRP A 150 0.33 3.17 -4.43
N LEU A 151 0.29 2.39 -5.50
CA LEU A 151 -0.58 2.59 -6.65
C LEU A 151 -1.75 1.59 -6.57
N PHE A 152 -2.92 2.01 -7.03
CA PHE A 152 -4.08 1.13 -7.08
C PHE A 152 -3.91 0.02 -8.11
N HIS A 153 -4.43 -1.15 -7.80
CA HIS A 153 -4.40 -2.32 -8.69
C HIS A 153 -5.02 -2.07 -10.08
N THR A 154 -5.92 -1.10 -10.17
CA THR A 154 -6.58 -0.72 -11.43
C THR A 154 -5.61 -0.11 -12.43
N LEU A 155 -4.57 0.59 -11.98
CA LEU A 155 -3.53 1.13 -12.85
C LEU A 155 -2.75 0.02 -13.57
N LEU A 156 -2.57 -1.12 -12.91
CA LEU A 156 -1.90 -2.28 -13.51
C LEU A 156 -2.76 -3.00 -14.57
N LEU A 157 -4.00 -2.59 -14.79
CA LEU A 157 -4.87 -3.12 -15.86
C LEU A 157 -4.76 -2.30 -17.16
N ASP A 158 -4.02 -1.21 -17.14
CA ASP A 158 -3.79 -0.38 -18.31
C ASP A 158 -2.83 -1.06 -19.30
N THR A 159 -2.53 -0.39 -20.39
CA THR A 159 -1.55 -0.80 -21.39
C THR A 159 -0.11 -0.66 -20.86
N LYS A 160 0.87 -1.20 -21.59
CA LYS A 160 2.29 -0.94 -21.29
C LYS A 160 2.65 0.53 -21.35
N ASN A 161 2.05 1.29 -22.27
CA ASN A 161 2.27 2.73 -22.34
C ASN A 161 1.87 3.44 -21.03
N GLY A 162 0.78 3.01 -20.39
CA GLY A 162 0.40 3.54 -19.06
C GLY A 162 1.47 3.25 -18.00
N MET A 163 2.17 2.12 -18.07
CA MET A 163 3.32 1.85 -17.19
C MET A 163 4.51 2.74 -17.50
N ASP A 164 4.78 2.98 -18.78
CA ASP A 164 5.81 3.93 -19.25
C ASP A 164 5.52 5.36 -18.75
N ASP A 165 4.27 5.79 -18.82
CA ASP A 165 3.84 7.12 -18.35
C ASP A 165 4.04 7.29 -16.85
N ILE A 166 3.70 6.27 -16.06
CA ILE A 166 3.94 6.25 -14.59
C ILE A 166 5.44 6.40 -14.29
N ALA A 167 6.26 5.63 -14.97
CA ALA A 167 7.71 5.66 -14.77
C ALA A 167 8.31 6.99 -15.23
N ALA A 168 7.86 7.53 -16.37
CA ALA A 168 8.29 8.81 -16.90
C ALA A 168 7.94 9.98 -15.96
N ALA A 169 6.74 9.98 -15.38
CA ALA A 169 6.31 10.97 -14.40
C ALA A 169 7.22 10.95 -13.16
N LEU A 170 7.48 9.77 -12.61
CA LEU A 170 8.35 9.63 -11.44
C LEU A 170 9.80 10.04 -11.72
N ALA A 171 10.35 9.63 -12.86
CA ALA A 171 11.69 10.03 -13.30
C ALA A 171 11.80 11.53 -13.58
N LYS A 172 10.75 12.16 -14.13
CA LYS A 172 10.67 13.62 -14.33
C LYS A 172 10.74 14.35 -12.99
N ILE A 173 9.93 13.92 -12.02
CA ILE A 173 9.90 14.54 -10.69
C ILE A 173 11.26 14.38 -10.01
N GLN A 174 11.85 13.18 -10.07
CA GLN A 174 13.15 12.91 -9.48
C GLN A 174 14.23 13.85 -10.04
N ARG A 175 14.33 13.96 -11.38
CA ARG A 175 15.30 14.87 -12.01
C ARG A 175 15.07 16.35 -11.69
N ALA A 176 13.83 16.75 -11.47
CA ALA A 176 13.51 18.13 -11.15
C ALA A 176 13.82 18.50 -9.69
N TRP A 177 13.91 17.50 -8.81
CA TRP A 177 14.09 17.71 -7.37
C TRP A 177 15.47 17.28 -6.85
N ALA A 178 16.25 16.53 -7.63
CA ALA A 178 17.59 16.05 -7.27
C ALA A 178 18.62 17.17 -7.10
#